data_7b08ed22f7e22ee239ef1b4c5c51368c
#
_entry.id   7b08ed22f7e22ee239ef1b4c5c51368c
#
_cell.length_a   1.000
_cell.length_b   1.000
_cell.length_c   1.000
_cell.angle_alpha   90.00
_cell.angle_beta   90.00
_cell.angle_gamma   90.00
#
_symmetry.space_group_name_H-M   'P 1'
#
loop_
_entity.id
_entity.type
_entity.pdbx_description
1 polymer ?
#
loop_
_entity_poly.entity_id
_entity_poly.type
_entity_poly.pdbx_seq_one_letter_code
_entity_poly.pdbx_strand_id
1 'polypeptide(L)'
;MPPVSAKPTRSFASDNNAGVHPEILDALARANQGHVIAYGDDPYTRSAVAKFEEHLGTGIDVFFSFNGTGANVLGLQALTRPYNAVLCSDYAHIYCDECGAPEKHTGCKLIPLPHQDGKITVDLVRHAYHGI
;
A
#
# COMPACT_ATOMS: atom_id res chain seq x y z
N MET A 1 2.93 6.58 33.88
CA MET A 1 1.96 6.15 32.86
C MET A 1 0.54 6.39 33.41
N PRO A 2 -0.36 7.03 32.68
CA PRO A 2 -1.76 7.10 33.13
C PRO A 2 -2.37 5.68 33.14
N PRO A 3 -3.33 5.39 34.03
CA PRO A 3 -3.93 4.08 34.10
C PRO A 3 -4.74 3.78 32.83
N VAL A 4 -4.43 2.66 32.17
CA VAL A 4 -5.21 2.13 31.03
C VAL A 4 -6.49 1.52 31.61
N SER A 5 -7.48 2.35 31.91
CA SER A 5 -8.72 1.87 32.52
C SER A 5 -10.02 2.24 31.79
N ALA A 6 -9.94 2.66 30.54
CA ALA A 6 -11.13 2.83 29.72
C ALA A 6 -11.32 1.61 28.81
N LYS A 7 -12.54 1.04 28.77
CA LYS A 7 -12.89 0.05 27.75
C LYS A 7 -12.54 0.63 26.38
N PRO A 8 -11.82 -0.11 25.50
CA PRO A 8 -11.48 0.38 24.20
C PRO A 8 -12.77 0.75 23.45
N THR A 9 -12.90 2.02 23.11
CA THR A 9 -13.99 2.48 22.25
C THR A 9 -13.69 2.06 20.82
N ARG A 10 -14.65 1.45 20.13
CA ARG A 10 -14.54 1.20 18.70
C ARG A 10 -14.57 2.53 17.97
N SER A 11 -13.57 2.77 17.13
CA SER A 11 -13.45 3.97 16.33
C SER A 11 -13.53 3.60 14.84
N PHE A 12 -14.21 4.42 14.06
CA PHE A 12 -14.25 4.33 12.60
C PHE A 12 -13.41 5.42 11.92
N ALA A 13 -12.59 6.14 12.68
CA ALA A 13 -11.77 7.21 12.14
C ALA A 13 -10.61 6.68 11.29
N SER A 14 -9.95 5.61 11.73
CA SER A 14 -8.88 4.95 11.00
C SER A 14 -8.63 3.56 11.57
N ASP A 15 -8.34 2.59 10.71
CA ASP A 15 -7.84 1.26 11.07
C ASP A 15 -6.48 1.32 11.79
N ASN A 16 -5.67 2.34 11.50
CA ASN A 16 -4.40 2.59 12.20
C ASN A 16 -4.56 2.80 13.72
N ASN A 17 -5.77 3.10 14.19
CA ASN A 17 -6.07 3.24 15.60
C ASN A 17 -6.43 1.91 16.27
N ALA A 18 -6.56 0.84 15.50
CA ALA A 18 -6.92 -0.48 15.99
C ALA A 18 -5.72 -1.25 16.56
N GLY A 19 -5.98 -2.08 17.55
CA GLY A 19 -5.02 -3.07 18.00
C GLY A 19 -4.89 -4.22 16.98
N VAL A 20 -3.83 -4.98 17.10
CA VAL A 20 -3.62 -6.19 16.31
C VAL A 20 -4.65 -7.26 16.70
N HIS A 21 -5.20 -7.94 15.69
CA HIS A 21 -6.13 -9.05 15.93
C HIS A 21 -5.43 -10.18 16.72
N PRO A 22 -6.08 -10.78 17.74
CA PRO A 22 -5.46 -11.80 18.58
C PRO A 22 -4.81 -12.95 17.82
N GLU A 23 -5.45 -13.43 16.74
CA GLU A 23 -4.92 -14.52 15.89
C GLU A 23 -3.60 -14.15 15.21
N ILE A 24 -3.38 -12.87 14.90
CA ILE A 24 -2.11 -12.38 14.34
C ILE A 24 -1.03 -12.39 15.40
N LEU A 25 -1.34 -11.98 16.66
CA LEU A 25 -0.40 -12.06 17.77
C LEU A 25 0.00 -13.51 18.06
N ASP A 26 -0.95 -14.44 18.03
CA ASP A 26 -0.69 -15.87 18.16
C ASP A 26 0.16 -16.41 17.02
N ALA A 27 -0.05 -15.96 15.78
CA ALA A 27 0.76 -16.33 14.63
C ALA A 27 2.20 -15.84 14.79
N LEU A 28 2.40 -14.60 15.25
CA LEU A 28 3.72 -14.05 15.56
C LEU A 28 4.42 -14.87 16.66
N ALA A 29 3.72 -15.21 17.73
CA ALA A 29 4.27 -16.03 18.81
C ALA A 29 4.71 -17.42 18.32
N ARG A 30 3.93 -18.05 17.44
CA ARG A 30 4.29 -19.34 16.81
C ARG A 30 5.49 -19.22 15.88
N ALA A 31 5.54 -18.17 15.08
CA ALA A 31 6.64 -17.93 14.14
C ALA A 31 7.95 -17.54 14.83
N ASN A 32 7.88 -16.99 16.05
CA ASN A 32 9.04 -16.59 16.84
C ASN A 32 9.71 -17.77 17.58
N GLN A 33 9.85 -18.90 16.89
CA GLN A 33 10.43 -20.14 17.42
C GLN A 33 11.64 -20.55 16.56
N GLY A 34 12.79 -20.71 17.22
CA GLY A 34 14.02 -21.18 16.54
C GLY A 34 14.59 -20.17 15.54
N HIS A 35 15.20 -20.69 14.48
CA HIS A 35 15.86 -19.90 13.43
C HIS A 35 15.39 -20.34 12.05
N VAL A 36 15.15 -19.40 11.16
CA VAL A 36 14.87 -19.61 9.74
C VAL A 36 15.77 -18.74 8.88
N ILE A 37 15.96 -19.09 7.63
CA ILE A 37 16.70 -18.27 6.67
C ILE A 37 15.92 -16.97 6.45
N ALA A 38 16.64 -15.85 6.44
CA ALA A 38 16.07 -14.53 6.22
C ALA A 38 15.91 -14.20 4.71
N TYR A 39 15.49 -12.96 4.43
CA TYR A 39 15.44 -12.37 3.09
C TYR A 39 14.46 -13.02 2.12
N GLY A 40 13.38 -13.60 2.63
CA GLY A 40 12.32 -14.18 1.80
C GLY A 40 12.48 -15.69 1.53
N ASP A 41 13.58 -16.28 1.94
CA ASP A 41 13.84 -17.73 1.76
C ASP A 41 13.24 -18.59 2.89
N ASP A 42 12.49 -17.98 3.79
CA ASP A 42 11.85 -18.66 4.91
C ASP A 42 10.50 -19.32 4.53
N PRO A 43 10.05 -20.30 5.32
CA PRO A 43 8.80 -21.01 5.05
C PRO A 43 7.55 -20.13 5.21
N TYR A 44 7.60 -19.08 6.01
CA TYR A 44 6.47 -18.18 6.24
C TYR A 44 6.22 -17.31 5.00
N THR A 45 7.29 -16.75 4.43
CA THR A 45 7.22 -15.97 3.18
C THR A 45 6.70 -16.85 2.03
N ARG A 46 7.22 -18.07 1.87
CA ARG A 46 6.71 -19.02 0.85
C ARG A 46 5.24 -19.35 1.06
N SER A 47 4.82 -19.58 2.30
CA SER A 47 3.40 -19.83 2.61
C SER A 47 2.50 -18.62 2.28
N ALA A 48 2.98 -17.42 2.56
CA ALA A 48 2.25 -16.21 2.22
C ALA A 48 2.11 -16.03 0.70
N VAL A 49 3.19 -16.22 -0.06
CA VAL A 49 3.15 -16.17 -1.53
C VAL A 49 2.16 -17.20 -2.08
N ALA A 50 2.20 -18.44 -1.59
CA ALA A 50 1.25 -19.48 -2.02
C ALA A 50 -0.22 -19.08 -1.75
N LYS A 51 -0.49 -18.33 -0.68
CA LYS A 51 -1.83 -17.81 -0.41
C LYS A 51 -2.24 -16.71 -1.39
N PHE A 52 -1.33 -15.86 -1.79
CA PHE A 52 -1.62 -14.89 -2.87
C PHE A 52 -1.93 -15.60 -4.19
N GLU A 53 -1.16 -16.63 -4.57
CA GLU A 53 -1.43 -17.43 -5.77
C GLU A 53 -2.79 -18.15 -5.71
N GLU A 54 -3.17 -18.67 -4.55
CA GLU A 54 -4.48 -19.31 -4.34
C GLU A 54 -5.65 -18.35 -4.63
N HIS A 55 -5.50 -17.07 -4.25
CA HIS A 55 -6.58 -16.07 -4.38
C HIS A 55 -6.54 -15.26 -5.66
N LEU A 56 -5.36 -15.01 -6.22
CA LEU A 56 -5.16 -14.12 -7.38
C LEU A 56 -4.78 -14.87 -8.66
N GLY A 57 -4.54 -16.17 -8.58
CA GLY A 57 -4.08 -17.01 -9.69
C GLY A 57 -2.57 -17.23 -9.70
N THR A 58 -2.14 -18.25 -10.42
CA THR A 58 -0.72 -18.61 -10.57
C THR A 58 0.01 -17.71 -11.55
N GLY A 59 1.33 -17.65 -11.45
CA GLY A 59 2.18 -16.87 -12.36
C GLY A 59 2.23 -15.39 -12.00
N ILE A 60 1.98 -15.06 -10.75
CA ILE A 60 2.13 -13.72 -10.19
C ILE A 60 3.44 -13.60 -9.42
N ASP A 61 4.02 -12.41 -9.40
CA ASP A 61 5.12 -12.06 -8.51
C ASP A 61 4.58 -11.30 -7.30
N VAL A 62 5.02 -11.68 -6.10
CA VAL A 62 4.59 -11.07 -4.84
C VAL A 62 5.76 -10.40 -4.17
N PHE A 63 5.65 -9.10 -3.93
CA PHE A 63 6.65 -8.29 -3.25
C PHE A 63 6.07 -7.71 -1.96
N PHE A 64 6.73 -7.98 -0.84
CA PHE A 64 6.36 -7.41 0.45
C PHE A 64 7.07 -6.07 0.65
N SER A 65 6.31 -5.05 1.02
CA SER A 65 6.83 -3.72 1.35
C SER A 65 6.56 -3.37 2.80
N PHE A 66 7.35 -2.45 3.34
CA PHE A 66 7.26 -2.07 4.75
C PHE A 66 5.96 -1.30 5.08
N ASN A 67 5.47 -0.50 4.12
CA ASN A 67 4.24 0.30 4.29
C ASN A 67 3.58 0.59 2.95
N GLY A 68 2.41 1.24 2.99
CA GLY A 68 1.63 1.59 1.81
C GLY A 68 2.36 2.53 0.85
N THR A 69 3.07 3.53 1.36
CA THR A 69 3.88 4.44 0.52
C THR A 69 4.96 3.68 -0.23
N GLY A 70 5.65 2.74 0.43
CA GLY A 70 6.62 1.86 -0.24
C GLY A 70 5.97 1.02 -1.35
N ALA A 71 4.80 0.46 -1.10
CA ALA A 71 4.04 -0.30 -2.10
C ALA A 71 3.65 0.57 -3.31
N ASN A 72 3.13 1.77 -3.06
CA ASN A 72 2.74 2.70 -4.11
C ASN A 72 3.94 3.13 -4.97
N VAL A 73 5.05 3.50 -4.36
CA VAL A 73 6.27 3.90 -5.06
C VAL A 73 6.82 2.77 -5.92
N LEU A 74 6.95 1.56 -5.37
CA LEU A 74 7.45 0.39 -6.10
C LEU A 74 6.52 0.00 -7.24
N GLY A 75 5.21 0.00 -7.01
CA GLY A 75 4.21 -0.29 -8.04
C GLY A 75 4.24 0.72 -9.19
N LEU A 76 4.26 2.01 -8.87
CA LEU A 76 4.38 3.06 -9.88
C LEU A 76 5.70 2.95 -10.65
N GLN A 77 6.82 2.69 -9.97
CA GLN A 77 8.12 2.54 -10.61
C GLN A 77 8.19 1.34 -11.56
N ALA A 78 7.51 0.25 -11.22
CA ALA A 78 7.41 -0.92 -12.09
C ALA A 78 6.60 -0.65 -13.37
N LEU A 79 5.61 0.25 -13.31
CA LEU A 79 4.68 0.54 -14.40
C LEU A 79 5.06 1.76 -15.24
N THR A 80 6.00 2.58 -14.79
CA THR A 80 6.29 3.88 -15.42
C THR A 80 7.76 4.04 -15.80
N ARG A 81 8.03 5.12 -16.55
CA ARG A 81 9.36 5.65 -16.84
C ARG A 81 9.43 7.10 -16.35
N PRO A 82 10.63 7.64 -16.07
CA PRO A 82 10.77 9.01 -15.51
C PRO A 82 10.13 10.14 -16.34
N TYR A 83 9.87 9.89 -17.62
CA TYR A 83 9.21 10.86 -18.51
C TYR A 83 7.69 10.68 -18.60
N ASN A 84 7.12 9.72 -17.87
CA ASN A 84 5.68 9.55 -17.81
C ASN A 84 5.04 10.51 -16.81
N ALA A 85 3.72 10.63 -16.89
CA ALA A 85 2.89 11.27 -15.88
C ALA A 85 1.90 10.26 -15.31
N VAL A 86 1.51 10.48 -14.06
CA VAL A 86 0.50 9.68 -13.36
C VAL A 86 -0.68 10.60 -13.10
N LEU A 87 -1.83 10.31 -13.71
CA LEU A 87 -3.08 11.00 -13.42
C LEU A 87 -3.70 10.40 -12.15
N CYS A 88 -4.01 11.23 -11.20
CA CYS A 88 -4.65 10.82 -9.96
C CYS A 88 -5.70 11.83 -9.52
N SER A 89 -6.55 11.46 -8.60
CA SER A 89 -7.43 12.42 -7.93
C SER A 89 -6.59 13.44 -7.14
N ASP A 90 -7.03 14.68 -7.07
CA ASP A 90 -6.45 15.71 -6.19
C ASP A 90 -6.62 15.38 -4.69
N TYR A 91 -7.34 14.30 -4.38
CA TYR A 91 -7.50 13.70 -3.05
C TYR A 91 -6.79 12.35 -2.90
N ALA A 92 -6.00 11.94 -3.89
CA ALA A 92 -5.31 10.66 -3.84
C ALA A 92 -4.18 10.67 -2.78
N HIS A 93 -4.04 9.59 -2.04
CA HIS A 93 -3.01 9.41 -1.01
C HIS A 93 -1.60 9.68 -1.55
N ILE A 94 -1.29 9.17 -2.75
CA ILE A 94 0.00 9.41 -3.42
C ILE A 94 0.31 10.89 -3.66
N TYR A 95 -0.72 11.73 -3.77
CA TYR A 95 -0.58 13.16 -3.98
C TYR A 95 -0.58 13.95 -2.66
N CYS A 96 -1.49 13.61 -1.73
CA CYS A 96 -1.72 14.38 -0.50
C CYS A 96 -0.81 13.97 0.66
N ASP A 97 -0.54 12.66 0.83
CA ASP A 97 -0.08 12.12 2.11
C ASP A 97 1.28 11.39 2.04
N GLU A 98 1.95 11.42 0.88
CA GLU A 98 3.24 10.71 0.69
C GLU A 98 4.44 11.64 0.50
N CYS A 99 4.30 12.92 0.82
CA CYS A 99 5.38 13.92 0.84
C CYS A 99 6.22 13.94 -0.47
N GLY A 100 5.61 13.72 -1.64
CA GLY A 100 6.29 13.68 -2.93
C GLY A 100 7.18 12.44 -3.14
N ALA A 101 7.02 11.39 -2.33
CA ALA A 101 7.79 10.16 -2.49
C ALA A 101 7.59 9.51 -3.87
N PRO A 102 6.37 9.41 -4.43
CA PRO A 102 6.19 8.88 -5.79
C PRO A 102 7.00 9.65 -6.83
N GLU A 103 6.90 10.98 -6.86
CA GLU A 103 7.63 11.82 -7.82
C GLU A 103 9.13 11.71 -7.67
N LYS A 104 9.61 11.74 -6.41
CA LYS A 104 11.04 11.63 -6.11
C LYS A 104 11.65 10.34 -6.62
N HIS A 105 10.99 9.21 -6.41
CA HIS A 105 11.57 7.90 -6.67
C HIS A 105 11.29 7.41 -8.10
N THR A 106 10.16 7.78 -8.70
CA THR A 106 9.83 7.40 -10.08
C THR A 106 10.36 8.37 -11.11
N GLY A 107 10.53 9.64 -10.74
CA GLY A 107 10.80 10.74 -11.66
C GLY A 107 9.56 11.18 -12.48
N CYS A 108 8.41 10.53 -12.28
CA CYS A 108 7.16 10.88 -12.94
C CYS A 108 6.55 12.14 -12.33
N LYS A 109 5.81 12.88 -13.14
CA LYS A 109 4.97 13.95 -12.64
C LYS A 109 3.61 13.40 -12.20
N LEU A 110 3.16 13.73 -10.99
CA LEU A 110 1.77 13.54 -10.60
C LEU A 110 0.93 14.70 -11.15
N ILE A 111 -0.18 14.36 -11.78
CA ILE A 111 -1.14 15.34 -12.32
C ILE A 111 -2.46 15.14 -11.58
N PRO A 112 -2.73 15.96 -10.57
CA PRO A 112 -3.99 15.89 -9.84
C PRO A 112 -5.14 16.38 -10.71
N LEU A 113 -6.22 15.61 -10.72
CA LEU A 113 -7.47 15.94 -11.39
C LEU A 113 -8.57 16.17 -10.34
N PRO A 114 -9.51 17.09 -10.59
CA PRO A 114 -10.67 17.24 -9.74
C PRO A 114 -11.40 15.91 -9.59
N HIS A 115 -11.95 15.68 -8.42
CA HIS A 115 -12.67 14.44 -8.15
C HIS A 115 -14.15 14.68 -7.82
N GLN A 116 -14.96 13.64 -8.02
CA GLN A 116 -16.29 13.53 -7.45
C GLN A 116 -16.31 12.29 -6.53
N ASP A 117 -16.53 12.50 -5.25
CA ASP A 117 -16.53 11.44 -4.24
C ASP A 117 -15.23 10.59 -4.24
N GLY A 118 -14.07 11.23 -4.38
CA GLY A 118 -12.76 10.60 -4.44
C GLY A 118 -12.42 9.92 -5.78
N LYS A 119 -13.28 10.02 -6.78
CA LYS A 119 -13.12 9.34 -8.09
C LYS A 119 -12.90 10.33 -9.21
N ILE A 120 -11.99 9.99 -10.12
CA ILE A 120 -11.83 10.69 -11.40
C ILE A 120 -12.69 10.02 -12.46
N THR A 121 -13.17 10.82 -13.42
CA THR A 121 -13.99 10.34 -14.54
C THR A 121 -13.15 10.16 -15.80
N VAL A 122 -13.63 9.35 -16.72
CA VAL A 122 -13.00 9.17 -18.04
C VAL A 122 -12.89 10.49 -18.81
N ASP A 123 -13.89 11.36 -18.67
CA ASP A 123 -13.89 12.66 -19.35
C ASP A 123 -12.81 13.61 -18.79
N LEU A 124 -12.60 13.61 -17.48
CA LEU A 124 -11.50 14.36 -16.88
C LEU A 124 -10.13 13.84 -17.37
N VAL A 125 -9.96 12.53 -17.47
CA VAL A 125 -8.75 11.92 -18.01
C VAL A 125 -8.53 12.32 -19.47
N ARG A 126 -9.57 12.27 -20.30
CA ARG A 126 -9.49 12.70 -21.72
C ARG A 126 -9.09 14.15 -21.87
N HIS A 127 -9.68 15.05 -21.06
CA HIS A 127 -9.31 16.47 -21.10
C HIS A 127 -7.86 16.69 -20.68
N ALA A 128 -7.39 16.02 -19.63
CA ALA A 128 -6.02 16.13 -19.18
C ALA A 128 -5.02 15.59 -20.23
N TYR A 129 -5.36 14.48 -20.89
CA TYR A 129 -4.49 13.86 -21.90
C TYR A 129 -4.21 14.78 -23.12
N HIS A 130 -5.16 15.63 -23.50
CA HIS A 130 -4.99 16.59 -24.59
C HIS A 130 -4.21 17.86 -24.21
N GLY A 131 -3.95 18.05 -22.92
CA GLY A 131 -3.23 19.21 -22.38
C GLY A 131 -1.80 18.90 -21.91
N ILE A 132 -1.33 17.68 -22.10
CA ILE A 132 0.01 17.22 -21.68
C ILE A 132 0.94 17.18 -22.89
#